data_6843a70f4ab4a86273c42b16e9432e94
#
_entry.id   6843a70f4ab4a86273c42b16e9432e94
#
_cell.length_a   1.000
_cell.length_b   1.000
_cell.length_c   1.000
_cell.angle_alpha   90.00
_cell.angle_beta   90.00
_cell.angle_gamma   90.00
#
_symmetry.space_group_name_H-M   'P 1'
#
loop_
_entity.id
_entity.type
_entity.pdbx_description
1 polymer ?
#
loop_
_entity_poly.entity_id
_entity_poly.type
_entity_poly.pdbx_seq_one_letter_code
_entity_poly.pdbx_strand_id
1 'polypeptide(L)'
;MAFVVNDLPDFKQLDREQLINKVVLGGKSIEMMTKQTGIKKDALINYLDTNPALQSGAACGFNASGDTTFTQREINTGAIKVNMSWCPQTLLGKYSEYQVRIGANPNAEHLPFEEEIIENVISHINDKMEAAVWFGDTASSDTDLKWFDGIIKLALADSTVIDKTIAAGSSAYDAIKAVYMAIPEEVLGKAQIFVSPAVYRQFLQELVEKNYYHYSAGEGAPEEFVFPGTDTKVVKIKGLASTADTKYIVAADPAELVYGCDLENDKEEAKVWFSDDDDLYKTKISWNAGVQYMFGDRIVLGAYTTLK
;
A
#
# COMPACT_ATOMS: atom_id res chain seq x y z
N MET A 1 25.34 38.47 -18.21
CA MET A 1 26.10 37.27 -17.88
C MET A 1 25.10 36.11 -17.98
N ALA A 2 25.23 35.28 -19.01
CA ALA A 2 24.43 34.08 -19.14
C ALA A 2 24.94 33.06 -18.11
N PHE A 3 24.08 32.66 -17.20
CA PHE A 3 24.37 31.55 -16.30
C PHE A 3 24.18 30.27 -17.13
N VAL A 4 25.28 29.73 -17.61
CA VAL A 4 25.27 28.41 -18.27
C VAL A 4 25.32 27.41 -17.13
N VAL A 5 24.21 26.76 -16.84
CA VAL A 5 24.17 25.53 -16.04
C VAL A 5 24.66 24.41 -16.95
N ASN A 6 25.96 24.38 -17.18
CA ASN A 6 26.61 23.24 -17.77
C ASN A 6 26.90 22.28 -16.63
N ASP A 7 26.45 21.07 -16.84
CA ASP A 7 26.62 19.88 -16.03
C ASP A 7 25.77 19.83 -14.74
N LEU A 8 24.76 19.03 -14.83
CA LEU A 8 24.20 18.29 -13.72
C LEU A 8 24.86 16.88 -13.70
N PRO A 9 26.18 16.75 -13.41
CA PRO A 9 26.85 15.46 -13.41
C PRO A 9 26.39 14.59 -12.24
N ASP A 10 25.97 15.20 -11.14
CA ASP A 10 25.57 14.48 -9.94
C ASP A 10 24.13 13.90 -10.06
N PHE A 11 23.29 14.48 -10.90
CA PHE A 11 21.94 13.98 -11.15
C PHE A 11 21.92 12.66 -11.96
N LYS A 12 22.99 12.34 -12.67
CA LYS A 12 23.15 11.05 -13.34
C LYS A 12 23.42 9.90 -12.37
N GLN A 13 23.71 10.20 -11.12
CA GLN A 13 24.11 9.25 -10.08
C GLN A 13 23.05 8.97 -9.03
N LEU A 14 21.90 9.63 -9.03
CA LEU A 14 20.75 9.07 -8.34
C LEU A 14 20.44 7.75 -9.03
N ASP A 15 20.83 6.67 -8.38
CA ASP A 15 20.72 5.32 -8.90
C ASP A 15 19.29 5.13 -9.38
N ARG A 16 19.07 4.97 -10.68
CA ARG A 16 17.74 4.77 -11.27
C ARG A 16 16.99 3.66 -10.53
N GLU A 17 17.74 2.67 -10.06
CA GLU A 17 17.23 1.57 -9.24
C GLU A 17 16.66 2.05 -7.90
N GLN A 18 17.33 2.96 -7.21
CA GLN A 18 16.84 3.49 -5.94
C GLN A 18 15.57 4.34 -6.13
N LEU A 19 15.53 5.12 -7.21
CA LEU A 19 14.38 5.95 -7.53
C LEU A 19 13.14 5.10 -7.83
N ILE A 20 13.28 4.08 -8.68
CA ILE A 20 12.19 3.16 -8.99
C ILE A 20 11.79 2.35 -7.76
N ASN A 21 12.74 1.85 -7.00
CA ASN A 21 12.42 1.12 -5.77
C ASN A 21 11.62 2.00 -4.78
N LYS A 22 11.96 3.27 -4.63
CA LYS A 22 11.19 4.22 -3.80
C LYS A 22 9.78 4.47 -4.36
N VAL A 23 9.60 4.45 -5.68
CA VAL A 23 8.29 4.66 -6.32
C VAL A 23 7.44 3.39 -6.27
N VAL A 24 8.00 2.26 -6.67
CA VAL A 24 7.24 1.00 -6.86
C VAL A 24 6.98 0.30 -5.54
N LEU A 25 7.92 0.34 -4.61
CA LEU A 25 7.85 -0.34 -3.32
C LEU A 25 7.60 0.62 -2.15
N GLY A 26 7.47 1.92 -2.41
CA GLY A 26 7.15 2.90 -1.39
C GLY A 26 5.66 2.89 -1.07
N GLY A 27 5.31 2.87 0.19
CA GLY A 27 3.93 2.80 0.64
C GLY A 27 3.80 1.77 1.76
N LYS A 28 3.15 2.16 2.83
CA LYS A 28 3.06 1.31 4.04
C LYS A 28 2.36 -0.02 3.76
N SER A 29 1.30 -0.02 2.94
CA SER A 29 0.60 -1.25 2.55
C SER A 29 1.50 -2.18 1.73
N ILE A 30 2.21 -1.62 0.75
CA ILE A 30 3.11 -2.38 -0.13
C ILE A 30 4.29 -2.97 0.66
N GLU A 31 4.82 -2.24 1.64
CA GLU A 31 5.90 -2.74 2.51
C GLU A 31 5.50 -3.97 3.31
N MET A 32 4.24 -4.05 3.73
CA MET A 32 3.71 -5.15 4.54
C MET A 32 3.29 -6.36 3.70
N MET A 33 3.00 -6.19 2.42
CA MET A 33 2.54 -7.25 1.51
C MET A 33 3.70 -8.11 1.00
N THR A 34 3.37 -9.32 0.59
CA THR A 34 4.29 -10.17 -0.17
C THR A 34 4.50 -9.60 -1.56
N LYS A 35 5.75 -9.36 -1.93
CA LYS A 35 6.12 -8.77 -3.22
C LYS A 35 6.46 -9.86 -4.21
N GLN A 36 5.79 -9.86 -5.36
CA GLN A 36 6.09 -10.74 -6.48
C GLN A 36 6.61 -9.90 -7.65
N THR A 37 7.88 -10.06 -7.96
CA THR A 37 8.56 -9.33 -9.04
C THR A 37 8.55 -10.12 -10.35
N GLY A 38 8.80 -9.44 -11.47
CA GLY A 38 8.89 -10.08 -12.79
C GLY A 38 7.55 -10.32 -13.47
N ILE A 39 6.47 -9.66 -13.02
CA ILE A 39 5.15 -9.76 -13.65
C ILE A 39 5.01 -8.68 -14.72
N LYS A 40 5.03 -9.10 -16.00
CA LYS A 40 4.91 -8.19 -17.14
C LYS A 40 3.49 -7.76 -17.45
N LYS A 41 2.52 -8.65 -17.26
CA LYS A 41 1.11 -8.36 -17.52
C LYS A 41 0.20 -9.11 -16.53
N ASP A 42 0.15 -10.42 -16.66
CA ASP A 42 -0.69 -11.28 -15.85
C ASP A 42 0.15 -12.42 -15.29
N ALA A 43 -0.03 -12.77 -14.04
CA ALA A 43 0.64 -13.92 -13.44
C ALA A 43 -0.33 -14.73 -12.61
N LEU A 44 -0.06 -16.03 -12.52
CA LEU A 44 -0.82 -16.94 -11.69
C LEU A 44 -0.11 -17.11 -10.36
N ILE A 45 -0.83 -16.83 -9.28
CA ILE A 45 -0.41 -17.15 -7.92
C ILE A 45 -0.94 -18.55 -7.63
N ASN A 46 -0.02 -19.50 -7.46
CA ASN A 46 -0.37 -20.86 -7.12
C ASN A 46 -0.24 -21.05 -5.61
N TYR A 47 -1.25 -21.62 -5.01
CA TYR A 47 -1.18 -22.01 -3.62
C TYR A 47 -1.76 -23.42 -3.42
N LEU A 48 -1.21 -24.09 -2.40
CA LEU A 48 -1.51 -25.45 -2.05
C LEU A 48 -2.18 -25.46 -0.69
N ASP A 49 -3.35 -26.06 -0.63
CA ASP A 49 -4.00 -26.39 0.63
C ASP A 49 -4.02 -27.90 0.81
N THR A 50 -3.55 -28.38 1.95
CA THR A 50 -3.42 -29.82 2.23
C THR A 50 -4.06 -30.14 3.57
N ASN A 51 -5.07 -30.97 3.53
CA ASN A 51 -5.76 -31.48 4.71
C ASN A 51 -5.47 -32.98 4.91
N PRO A 52 -4.39 -33.31 5.64
CA PRO A 52 -4.03 -34.71 5.89
C PRO A 52 -4.97 -35.34 6.92
N ALA A 53 -5.50 -36.53 6.63
CA ALA A 53 -6.27 -37.29 7.60
C ALA A 53 -5.35 -38.20 8.45
N LEU A 54 -5.49 -38.08 9.77
CA LEU A 54 -4.78 -38.97 10.69
C LEU A 54 -5.41 -40.37 10.67
N GLN A 55 -4.58 -41.41 10.58
CA GLN A 55 -5.00 -42.82 10.54
C GLN A 55 -4.39 -43.61 11.70
N SER A 56 -5.02 -44.75 12.00
CA SER A 56 -4.50 -45.65 13.01
C SER A 56 -3.17 -46.28 12.57
N GLY A 57 -2.11 -46.05 13.35
CA GLY A 57 -0.80 -46.70 13.13
C GLY A 57 -0.76 -48.19 13.50
N ALA A 58 -1.84 -48.73 14.04
CA ALA A 58 -1.92 -50.16 14.42
C ALA A 58 -2.31 -51.08 13.26
N ALA A 59 -2.79 -50.55 12.14
CA ALA A 59 -3.16 -51.33 10.96
C ALA A 59 -2.00 -51.41 9.97
N CYS A 60 -1.71 -52.60 9.48
CA CYS A 60 -0.75 -52.79 8.39
C CYS A 60 -1.40 -52.43 7.05
N GLY A 61 -0.65 -51.71 6.20
CA GLY A 61 -1.09 -51.30 4.87
C GLY A 61 -0.95 -49.81 4.60
N PHE A 62 -0.99 -49.44 3.35
CA PHE A 62 -1.00 -48.03 2.89
C PHE A 62 -2.40 -47.71 2.36
N ASN A 63 -3.11 -46.85 3.08
CA ASN A 63 -4.37 -46.28 2.60
C ASN A 63 -4.16 -44.77 2.49
N ALA A 64 -4.19 -44.24 1.26
CA ALA A 64 -4.14 -42.80 1.05
C ALA A 64 -5.40 -42.18 1.65
N SER A 65 -5.22 -41.18 2.51
CA SER A 65 -6.30 -40.44 3.14
C SER A 65 -5.89 -38.99 3.35
N GLY A 66 -6.79 -38.10 3.11
CA GLY A 66 -6.55 -36.67 3.07
C GLY A 66 -6.75 -36.13 1.67
N ASP A 67 -6.87 -34.84 1.58
CA ASP A 67 -7.08 -34.10 0.33
C ASP A 67 -6.03 -33.02 0.15
N THR A 68 -5.67 -32.75 -1.10
CA THR A 68 -4.73 -31.71 -1.45
C THR A 68 -5.31 -30.91 -2.62
N THR A 69 -5.65 -29.67 -2.35
CA THR A 69 -6.26 -28.78 -3.34
C THR A 69 -5.24 -27.78 -3.85
N PHE A 70 -5.06 -27.75 -5.17
CA PHE A 70 -4.30 -26.71 -5.84
C PHE A 70 -5.27 -25.62 -6.30
N THR A 71 -5.06 -24.42 -5.84
CA THR A 71 -5.86 -23.28 -6.28
C THR A 71 -4.95 -22.23 -6.93
N GLN A 72 -5.49 -21.55 -7.92
CA GLN A 72 -4.80 -20.51 -8.67
C GLN A 72 -5.63 -19.23 -8.62
N ARG A 73 -4.97 -18.12 -8.36
CA ARG A 73 -5.53 -16.78 -8.54
C ARG A 73 -4.70 -16.01 -9.54
N GLU A 74 -5.36 -15.26 -10.39
CA GLU A 74 -4.70 -14.43 -11.38
C GLU A 74 -4.48 -13.03 -10.81
N ILE A 75 -3.23 -12.56 -10.90
CA ILE A 75 -2.90 -11.17 -10.61
C ILE A 75 -2.82 -10.42 -11.94
N ASN A 76 -3.67 -9.42 -12.10
CA ASN A 76 -3.71 -8.57 -13.28
C ASN A 76 -2.98 -7.27 -12.98
N THR A 77 -1.94 -6.96 -13.77
CA THR A 77 -1.18 -5.72 -13.60
C THR A 77 -1.59 -4.68 -14.61
N GLY A 78 -1.66 -3.43 -14.16
CA GLY A 78 -1.88 -2.26 -15.01
C GLY A 78 -0.59 -1.50 -15.25
N ALA A 79 -0.38 -1.03 -16.48
CA ALA A 79 0.74 -0.17 -16.83
C ALA A 79 0.46 1.27 -16.40
N ILE A 80 1.30 1.79 -15.53
CA ILE A 80 1.19 3.13 -14.95
C ILE A 80 2.32 3.99 -15.48
N LYS A 81 2.02 5.25 -15.79
CA LYS A 81 3.00 6.21 -16.29
C LYS A 81 2.78 7.58 -15.69
N VAL A 82 3.85 8.18 -15.21
CA VAL A 82 3.88 9.55 -14.73
C VAL A 82 4.84 10.37 -15.59
N ASN A 83 4.32 11.40 -16.24
CA ASN A 83 5.10 12.36 -17.01
C ASN A 83 4.93 13.74 -16.38
N MET A 84 6.03 14.39 -16.06
CA MET A 84 6.03 15.76 -15.53
C MET A 84 7.04 16.61 -16.28
N SER A 85 6.79 17.89 -16.34
CA SER A 85 7.73 18.87 -16.91
C SER A 85 7.73 20.14 -16.09
N TRP A 86 8.89 20.78 -15.99
CA TRP A 86 9.10 22.02 -15.28
C TRP A 86 9.90 23.02 -16.11
N CYS A 87 9.47 24.29 -16.06
CA CYS A 87 10.21 25.36 -16.68
C CYS A 87 11.35 25.81 -15.75
N PRO A 88 12.61 25.89 -16.24
CA PRO A 88 13.75 26.36 -15.45
C PRO A 88 13.55 27.72 -14.82
N GLN A 89 12.92 28.66 -15.55
CA GLN A 89 12.67 30.02 -15.06
C GLN A 89 11.74 30.06 -13.84
N THR A 90 10.73 29.17 -13.80
CA THR A 90 9.84 29.05 -12.65
C THR A 90 10.56 28.47 -11.44
N LEU A 91 11.51 27.56 -11.68
CA LEU A 91 12.34 26.95 -10.63
C LEU A 91 13.35 27.94 -10.03
N LEU A 92 13.90 28.88 -10.81
CA LEU A 92 14.87 29.87 -10.32
C LEU A 92 14.33 30.70 -9.16
N GLY A 93 13.08 31.12 -9.21
CA GLY A 93 12.43 31.85 -8.12
C GLY A 93 12.34 31.00 -6.83
N LYS A 94 11.98 29.75 -6.97
CA LYS A 94 11.89 28.77 -5.86
C LYS A 94 13.28 28.40 -5.33
N TYR A 95 14.26 28.25 -6.21
CA TYR A 95 15.64 27.98 -5.85
C TYR A 95 16.24 29.08 -4.98
N SER A 96 15.98 30.35 -5.31
CA SER A 96 16.44 31.49 -4.50
C SER A 96 15.82 31.47 -3.09
N GLU A 97 14.54 31.14 -2.98
CA GLU A 97 13.83 30.99 -1.71
C GLU A 97 14.41 29.81 -0.88
N TYR A 98 14.69 28.70 -1.53
CA TYR A 98 15.32 27.53 -0.94
C TYR A 98 16.74 27.84 -0.41
N GLN A 99 17.57 28.53 -1.19
CA GLN A 99 18.90 28.98 -0.79
C GLN A 99 18.87 29.89 0.45
N VAL A 100 17.91 30.80 0.53
CA VAL A 100 17.71 31.66 1.71
C VAL A 100 17.33 30.83 2.94
N ARG A 101 16.48 29.82 2.78
CA ARG A 101 16.06 28.92 3.86
C ARG A 101 17.23 28.08 4.40
N ILE A 102 18.10 27.56 3.50
CA ILE A 102 19.32 26.83 3.90
C ILE A 102 20.30 27.78 4.59
N GLY A 103 20.52 28.98 4.05
CA GLY A 103 21.41 29.97 4.66
C GLY A 103 21.00 30.39 6.08
N ALA A 104 19.72 30.30 6.40
CA ALA A 104 19.18 30.57 7.72
C ALA A 104 19.34 29.40 8.71
N ASN A 105 19.65 28.20 8.22
CA ASN A 105 19.85 27.00 9.05
C ASN A 105 21.17 26.29 8.70
N PRO A 106 22.28 26.65 9.35
CA PRO A 106 23.63 26.15 9.03
C PRO A 106 23.81 24.63 9.25
N ASN A 107 22.85 23.96 9.88
CA ASN A 107 22.85 22.51 10.07
C ASN A 107 22.00 21.77 9.02
N ALA A 108 21.38 22.47 8.06
CA ALA A 108 20.67 21.82 6.98
C ALA A 108 21.69 21.16 6.02
N GLU A 109 21.56 19.86 5.79
CA GLU A 109 22.29 19.18 4.76
C GLU A 109 21.96 19.81 3.40
N HIS A 110 22.99 20.02 2.57
CA HIS A 110 22.83 20.53 1.21
C HIS A 110 22.28 19.43 0.30
N LEU A 111 20.96 19.20 0.36
CA LEU A 111 20.30 18.38 -0.65
C LEU A 111 20.17 19.23 -1.93
N PRO A 112 20.54 18.71 -3.10
CA PRO A 112 20.26 19.37 -4.35
C PRO A 112 18.75 19.64 -4.48
N PHE A 113 18.41 20.82 -5.00
CA PHE A 113 17.00 21.24 -5.14
C PHE A 113 16.18 20.29 -6.01
N GLU A 114 16.83 19.69 -7.00
CA GLU A 114 16.27 18.65 -7.87
C GLU A 114 15.87 17.40 -7.11
N GLU A 115 16.64 16.99 -6.11
CA GLU A 115 16.29 15.85 -5.25
C GLU A 115 15.04 16.15 -4.43
N GLU A 116 14.90 17.36 -3.88
CA GLU A 116 13.70 17.75 -3.13
C GLU A 116 12.44 17.70 -4.01
N ILE A 117 12.53 18.12 -5.27
CA ILE A 117 11.42 18.02 -6.23
C ILE A 117 11.05 16.56 -6.48
N ILE A 118 12.04 15.72 -6.75
CA ILE A 118 11.81 14.31 -7.05
C ILE A 118 11.27 13.57 -5.84
N GLU A 119 11.79 13.82 -4.65
CA GLU A 119 11.26 13.22 -3.42
C GLU A 119 9.81 13.61 -3.16
N ASN A 120 9.46 14.86 -3.46
CA ASN A 120 8.07 15.32 -3.38
C ASN A 120 7.17 14.59 -4.38
N VAL A 121 7.63 14.43 -5.64
CA VAL A 121 6.90 13.66 -6.66
C VAL A 121 6.72 12.21 -6.24
N ILE A 122 7.77 11.56 -5.75
CA ILE A 122 7.73 10.18 -5.25
C ILE A 122 6.73 10.06 -4.10
N SER A 123 6.74 10.97 -3.14
CA SER A 123 5.81 10.97 -2.02
C SER A 123 4.35 11.03 -2.49
N HIS A 124 4.05 11.89 -3.46
CA HIS A 124 2.70 11.98 -4.03
C HIS A 124 2.31 10.74 -4.85
N ILE A 125 3.25 10.14 -5.58
CA ILE A 125 3.00 8.87 -6.29
C ILE A 125 2.69 7.77 -5.28
N ASN A 126 3.46 7.67 -4.20
CA ASN A 126 3.24 6.68 -3.15
C ASN A 126 1.88 6.85 -2.48
N ASP A 127 1.44 8.08 -2.20
CA ASP A 127 0.11 8.36 -1.66
C ASP A 127 -1.01 7.87 -2.60
N LYS A 128 -0.87 8.11 -3.91
CA LYS A 128 -1.82 7.66 -4.93
C LYS A 128 -1.81 6.13 -5.10
N MET A 129 -0.62 5.53 -5.11
CA MET A 129 -0.47 4.08 -5.17
C MET A 129 -1.06 3.39 -3.94
N GLU A 130 -0.85 3.96 -2.75
CA GLU A 130 -1.47 3.48 -1.51
C GLU A 130 -3.00 3.46 -1.62
N ALA A 131 -3.60 4.49 -2.21
CA ALA A 131 -5.04 4.53 -2.46
C ALA A 131 -5.47 3.51 -3.53
N ALA A 132 -4.70 3.36 -4.62
CA ALA A 132 -5.01 2.43 -5.70
C ALA A 132 -4.92 0.96 -5.25
N VAL A 133 -3.99 0.60 -4.38
CA VAL A 133 -3.88 -0.75 -3.79
C VAL A 133 -5.17 -1.18 -3.11
N TRP A 134 -5.86 -0.27 -2.42
CA TRP A 134 -7.10 -0.58 -1.71
C TRP A 134 -8.35 -0.35 -2.56
N PHE A 135 -8.44 0.78 -3.25
CA PHE A 135 -9.64 1.24 -3.95
C PHE A 135 -9.53 1.22 -5.48
N GLY A 136 -8.47 0.65 -6.04
CA GLY A 136 -8.31 0.53 -7.48
C GLY A 136 -9.56 -0.09 -8.12
N ASP A 137 -9.98 0.47 -9.26
CA ASP A 137 -11.15 0.00 -10.01
C ASP A 137 -10.96 0.31 -11.50
N THR A 138 -10.73 -0.73 -12.29
CA THR A 138 -10.55 -0.63 -13.75
C THR A 138 -11.76 -0.06 -14.48
N ALA A 139 -12.94 -0.08 -13.86
CA ALA A 139 -14.16 0.54 -14.39
C ALA A 139 -14.35 2.00 -13.95
N SER A 140 -13.49 2.51 -13.06
CA SER A 140 -13.58 3.88 -12.56
C SER A 140 -13.21 4.93 -13.62
N SER A 141 -13.87 6.08 -13.56
CA SER A 141 -13.48 7.27 -14.32
C SER A 141 -12.34 8.07 -13.68
N ASP A 142 -11.96 7.71 -12.44
CA ASP A 142 -10.85 8.35 -11.73
C ASP A 142 -9.52 7.98 -12.39
N THR A 143 -8.74 9.00 -12.73
CA THR A 143 -7.45 8.84 -13.42
C THR A 143 -6.40 8.17 -12.55
N ASP A 144 -6.52 8.24 -11.24
CA ASP A 144 -5.54 7.70 -10.30
C ASP A 144 -5.88 6.25 -9.88
N LEU A 145 -7.14 5.80 -10.02
CA LEU A 145 -7.61 4.50 -9.53
C LEU A 145 -7.89 3.44 -10.61
N LYS A 146 -7.91 3.80 -11.89
CA LYS A 146 -8.37 2.96 -13.01
C LYS A 146 -7.38 1.92 -13.53
N TRP A 147 -6.18 1.82 -12.97
CA TRP A 147 -5.08 1.06 -13.57
C TRP A 147 -5.14 -0.44 -13.29
N PHE A 148 -5.59 -0.82 -12.11
CA PHE A 148 -5.80 -2.21 -11.67
C PHE A 148 -6.90 -2.27 -10.62
N ASP A 149 -7.43 -3.46 -10.38
CA ASP A 149 -8.45 -3.67 -9.36
C ASP A 149 -7.79 -3.84 -7.98
N GLY A 150 -8.22 -3.01 -7.02
CA GLY A 150 -7.71 -2.99 -5.66
C GLY A 150 -8.34 -4.08 -4.78
N ILE A 151 -7.75 -4.27 -3.59
CA ILE A 151 -8.13 -5.34 -2.65
C ILE A 151 -9.62 -5.29 -2.30
N ILE A 152 -10.19 -4.10 -2.06
CA ILE A 152 -11.61 -3.97 -1.68
C ILE A 152 -12.52 -4.40 -2.81
N LYS A 153 -12.24 -4.00 -4.06
CA LYS A 153 -13.04 -4.42 -5.21
C LYS A 153 -12.96 -5.93 -5.43
N LEU A 154 -11.76 -6.51 -5.33
CA LEU A 154 -11.56 -7.94 -5.44
C LEU A 154 -12.32 -8.69 -4.32
N ALA A 155 -12.24 -8.20 -3.08
CA ALA A 155 -12.93 -8.78 -1.95
C ALA A 155 -14.47 -8.71 -2.07
N LEU A 156 -15.00 -7.60 -2.58
CA LEU A 156 -16.44 -7.45 -2.83
C LEU A 156 -16.98 -8.40 -3.93
N ALA A 157 -16.13 -8.76 -4.90
CA ALA A 157 -16.48 -9.68 -5.98
C ALA A 157 -16.34 -11.16 -5.57
N ASP A 158 -15.58 -11.46 -4.54
CA ASP A 158 -15.30 -12.82 -4.08
C ASP A 158 -16.31 -13.24 -3.00
N SER A 159 -17.06 -14.30 -3.25
CA SER A 159 -18.03 -14.85 -2.31
C SER A 159 -17.40 -15.61 -1.14
N THR A 160 -16.09 -15.89 -1.18
CA THR A 160 -15.38 -16.59 -0.10
C THR A 160 -14.94 -15.63 1.01
N VAL A 161 -14.87 -14.34 0.73
CA VAL A 161 -14.50 -13.31 1.70
C VAL A 161 -15.60 -13.17 2.76
N ILE A 162 -15.18 -13.02 4.02
CA ILE A 162 -16.10 -12.87 5.15
C ILE A 162 -16.56 -11.42 5.23
N ASP A 163 -17.80 -11.19 4.81
CA ASP A 163 -18.43 -9.88 4.88
C ASP A 163 -18.97 -9.59 6.28
N LYS A 164 -18.61 -8.46 6.85
CA LYS A 164 -19.11 -7.99 8.13
C LYS A 164 -19.75 -6.62 8.02
N THR A 165 -21.09 -6.58 8.05
CA THR A 165 -21.81 -5.31 8.14
C THR A 165 -21.67 -4.71 9.53
N ILE A 166 -21.24 -3.46 9.59
CA ILE A 166 -21.10 -2.66 10.81
C ILE A 166 -22.28 -1.69 10.83
N ALA A 167 -22.99 -1.65 11.94
CA ALA A 167 -24.15 -0.77 12.08
C ALA A 167 -23.72 0.72 11.94
N ALA A 168 -24.52 1.49 11.22
CA ALA A 168 -24.30 2.92 11.09
C ALA A 168 -24.33 3.59 12.48
N GLY A 169 -23.31 4.40 12.78
CA GLY A 169 -23.15 5.04 14.09
C GLY A 169 -22.48 4.19 15.16
N SER A 170 -22.02 2.97 14.84
CA SER A 170 -21.15 2.20 15.75
C SER A 170 -19.87 2.96 16.06
N SER A 171 -19.40 2.83 17.29
CA SER A 171 -18.12 3.38 17.70
C SER A 171 -16.97 2.69 16.93
N ALA A 172 -15.82 3.36 16.80
CA ALA A 172 -14.67 2.79 16.12
C ALA A 172 -14.16 1.53 16.83
N TYR A 173 -14.19 1.53 18.15
CA TYR A 173 -13.85 0.37 18.98
C TYR A 173 -14.78 -0.82 18.70
N ASP A 174 -16.08 -0.58 18.70
CA ASP A 174 -17.07 -1.66 18.48
C ASP A 174 -17.01 -2.21 17.05
N ALA A 175 -16.72 -1.34 16.08
CA ALA A 175 -16.51 -1.72 14.70
C ALA A 175 -15.26 -2.63 14.53
N ILE A 176 -14.14 -2.22 15.08
CA ILE A 176 -12.90 -3.02 15.07
C ILE A 176 -13.11 -4.33 15.83
N LYS A 177 -13.79 -4.31 16.98
CA LYS A 177 -14.14 -5.51 17.74
C LYS A 177 -15.01 -6.47 16.92
N ALA A 178 -15.99 -5.95 16.18
CA ALA A 178 -16.86 -6.77 15.35
C ALA A 178 -16.10 -7.47 14.22
N VAL A 179 -15.12 -6.77 13.62
CA VAL A 179 -14.22 -7.36 12.61
C VAL A 179 -13.29 -8.38 13.24
N TYR A 180 -12.67 -8.06 14.39
CA TYR A 180 -11.80 -8.97 15.13
C TYR A 180 -12.50 -10.31 15.44
N MET A 181 -13.73 -10.26 15.94
CA MET A 181 -14.52 -11.45 16.28
C MET A 181 -14.96 -12.28 15.04
N ALA A 182 -14.81 -11.75 13.85
CA ALA A 182 -15.10 -12.45 12.59
C ALA A 182 -13.84 -13.09 11.97
N ILE A 183 -12.62 -12.80 12.50
CA ILE A 183 -11.38 -13.39 12.00
C ILE A 183 -11.39 -14.89 12.30
N PRO A 184 -11.10 -15.77 11.29
CA PRO A 184 -10.95 -17.18 11.49
C PRO A 184 -9.81 -17.52 12.47
N GLU A 185 -10.00 -18.54 13.31
CA GLU A 185 -9.00 -18.94 14.31
C GLU A 185 -7.65 -19.32 13.69
N GLU A 186 -7.66 -19.84 12.47
CA GLU A 186 -6.47 -20.25 11.73
C GLU A 186 -5.48 -19.12 11.49
N VAL A 187 -5.97 -17.89 11.28
CA VAL A 187 -5.17 -16.72 10.97
C VAL A 187 -5.11 -15.69 12.10
N LEU A 188 -5.82 -15.93 13.20
CA LEU A 188 -5.98 -14.96 14.30
C LEU A 188 -4.63 -14.45 14.84
N GLY A 189 -3.61 -15.30 14.93
CA GLY A 189 -2.28 -14.92 15.43
C GLY A 189 -1.41 -14.14 14.42
N LYS A 190 -1.81 -14.08 13.15
CA LYS A 190 -1.06 -13.41 12.07
C LYS A 190 -1.82 -12.23 11.47
N ALA A 191 -3.15 -12.29 11.53
CA ALA A 191 -4.02 -11.27 10.97
C ALA A 191 -3.77 -9.91 11.61
N GLN A 192 -3.83 -8.87 10.79
CA GLN A 192 -3.79 -7.48 11.19
C GLN A 192 -5.07 -6.78 10.72
N ILE A 193 -5.51 -5.78 11.47
CA ILE A 193 -6.70 -5.00 11.15
C ILE A 193 -6.27 -3.67 10.55
N PHE A 194 -6.56 -3.48 9.28
CA PHE A 194 -6.26 -2.27 8.54
C PHE A 194 -7.42 -1.30 8.61
N VAL A 195 -7.15 -0.08 9.04
CA VAL A 195 -8.15 0.96 9.24
C VAL A 195 -7.72 2.29 8.63
N SER A 196 -8.70 3.12 8.26
CA SER A 196 -8.40 4.48 7.79
C SER A 196 -7.88 5.36 8.93
N PRO A 197 -7.11 6.41 8.64
CA PRO A 197 -6.61 7.34 9.64
C PRO A 197 -7.71 8.00 10.48
N ALA A 198 -8.91 8.19 9.92
CA ALA A 198 -10.06 8.75 10.62
C ALA A 198 -10.59 7.79 11.67
N VAL A 199 -10.83 6.52 11.28
CA VAL A 199 -11.28 5.45 12.19
C VAL A 199 -10.23 5.19 13.27
N TYR A 200 -8.94 5.19 12.90
CA TYR A 200 -7.85 4.99 13.86
C TYR A 200 -7.80 6.07 14.94
N ARG A 201 -7.97 7.35 14.56
CA ARG A 201 -8.02 8.45 15.53
C ARG A 201 -9.21 8.33 16.48
N GLN A 202 -10.39 7.98 15.96
CA GLN A 202 -11.58 7.74 16.79
C GLN A 202 -11.35 6.58 17.75
N PHE A 203 -10.76 5.47 17.26
CA PHE A 203 -10.42 4.32 18.07
C PHE A 203 -9.50 4.68 19.25
N LEU A 204 -8.42 5.43 19.00
CA LEU A 204 -7.52 5.86 20.07
C LEU A 204 -8.21 6.76 21.10
N GLN A 205 -9.09 7.68 20.68
CA GLN A 205 -9.86 8.51 21.59
C GLN A 205 -10.79 7.67 22.47
N GLU A 206 -11.50 6.71 21.88
CA GLU A 206 -12.38 5.80 22.62
C GLU A 206 -11.60 4.89 23.60
N LEU A 207 -10.38 4.48 23.27
CA LEU A 207 -9.52 3.73 24.19
C LEU A 207 -9.13 4.57 25.42
N VAL A 208 -8.86 5.85 25.21
CA VAL A 208 -8.57 6.79 26.32
C VAL A 208 -9.81 6.98 27.18
N GLU A 209 -10.98 7.19 26.59
CA GLU A 209 -12.26 7.36 27.31
C GLU A 209 -12.64 6.11 28.13
N LYS A 210 -12.37 4.91 27.58
CA LYS A 210 -12.61 3.63 28.26
C LYS A 210 -11.50 3.24 29.25
N ASN A 211 -10.45 4.07 29.36
CA ASN A 211 -9.28 3.82 30.22
C ASN A 211 -8.51 2.52 29.86
N TYR A 212 -8.52 2.15 28.58
CA TYR A 212 -7.76 1.02 28.05
C TYR A 212 -6.39 1.42 27.51
N TYR A 213 -6.12 2.72 27.43
CA TYR A 213 -4.87 3.27 26.92
C TYR A 213 -4.14 4.01 28.03
N HIS A 214 -2.97 3.48 28.43
CA HIS A 214 -2.07 4.16 29.35
C HIS A 214 -1.04 4.95 28.54
N TYR A 215 -1.24 6.25 28.50
CA TYR A 215 -0.39 7.19 27.78
C TYR A 215 0.86 7.53 28.59
N SER A 216 2.05 7.37 28.00
CA SER A 216 3.29 7.93 28.51
C SER A 216 3.45 9.35 27.99
N ALA A 217 3.51 10.34 28.88
CA ALA A 217 3.69 11.73 28.48
C ALA A 217 5.00 11.91 27.70
N GLY A 218 4.90 12.37 26.44
CA GLY A 218 6.05 12.59 25.55
C GLY A 218 6.14 11.62 24.37
N GLU A 219 5.36 10.55 24.32
CA GLU A 219 5.25 9.70 23.16
C GLU A 219 4.09 10.17 22.27
N GLY A 220 4.35 10.30 20.96
CA GLY A 220 3.31 10.56 19.97
C GLY A 220 2.34 9.38 19.84
N ALA A 221 1.21 9.58 19.16
CA ALA A 221 0.29 8.48 18.86
C ALA A 221 1.01 7.42 18.00
N PRO A 222 1.03 6.13 18.41
CA PRO A 222 1.68 5.07 17.65
C PRO A 222 1.00 4.88 16.29
N GLU A 223 1.76 4.41 15.32
CA GLU A 223 1.21 4.07 14.00
C GLU A 223 0.48 2.73 13.98
N GLU A 224 0.81 1.87 14.92
CA GLU A 224 0.23 0.56 15.14
C GLU A 224 -0.14 0.42 16.61
N PHE A 225 -1.27 -0.18 16.87
CA PHE A 225 -1.73 -0.43 18.24
C PHE A 225 -2.26 -1.86 18.36
N VAL A 226 -1.88 -2.58 19.41
CA VAL A 226 -2.40 -3.92 19.66
C VAL A 226 -3.82 -3.79 20.24
N PHE A 227 -4.78 -4.49 19.65
CA PHE A 227 -6.16 -4.47 20.14
C PHE A 227 -6.22 -4.98 21.58
N PRO A 228 -6.85 -4.27 22.52
CA PRO A 228 -6.79 -4.59 23.94
C PRO A 228 -7.25 -6.02 24.25
N GLY A 229 -6.41 -6.76 24.98
CA GLY A 229 -6.66 -8.16 25.35
C GLY A 229 -6.40 -9.19 24.25
N THR A 230 -5.70 -8.81 23.20
CA THR A 230 -5.38 -9.68 22.06
C THR A 230 -3.96 -9.44 21.58
N ASP A 231 -3.47 -10.27 20.65
CA ASP A 231 -2.18 -10.09 19.97
C ASP A 231 -2.33 -9.41 18.59
N THR A 232 -3.58 -9.13 18.16
CA THR A 232 -3.88 -8.58 16.84
C THR A 232 -3.57 -7.09 16.78
N LYS A 233 -2.80 -6.68 15.77
CA LYS A 233 -2.43 -5.29 15.55
C LYS A 233 -3.51 -4.57 14.75
N VAL A 234 -3.82 -3.35 15.16
CA VAL A 234 -4.61 -2.38 14.39
C VAL A 234 -3.65 -1.40 13.75
N VAL A 235 -3.65 -1.38 12.43
CA VAL A 235 -2.69 -0.61 11.63
C VAL A 235 -3.40 0.51 10.88
N LYS A 236 -2.84 1.72 11.02
CA LYS A 236 -3.32 2.89 10.30
C LYS A 236 -2.79 2.87 8.87
N ILE A 237 -3.68 2.81 7.88
CA ILE A 237 -3.37 2.82 6.46
C ILE A 237 -3.95 4.07 5.79
N LYS A 238 -3.08 4.89 5.18
CA LYS A 238 -3.47 6.13 4.52
C LYS A 238 -4.33 5.86 3.28
N GLY A 239 -4.07 4.78 2.57
CA GLY A 239 -4.83 4.36 1.38
C GLY A 239 -6.30 4.04 1.65
N LEU A 240 -6.66 3.67 2.89
CA LEU A 240 -8.06 3.45 3.29
C LEU A 240 -8.82 4.74 3.60
N ALA A 241 -8.19 5.91 3.46
CA ALA A 241 -8.87 7.20 3.57
C ALA A 241 -9.68 7.49 2.31
N SER A 242 -10.82 6.84 2.16
CA SER A 242 -11.73 7.09 1.04
C SER A 242 -12.42 8.45 1.16
N THR A 243 -12.63 9.08 0.02
CA THR A 243 -13.49 10.26 -0.12
C THR A 243 -15.00 9.91 -0.14
N ALA A 244 -15.34 8.63 -0.33
CA ALA A 244 -16.71 8.14 -0.26
C ALA A 244 -17.14 7.90 1.19
N ASP A 245 -18.44 8.01 1.44
CA ASP A 245 -19.05 7.84 2.77
C ASP A 245 -18.91 6.44 3.38
N THR A 246 -18.34 5.50 2.64
CA THR A 246 -18.18 4.11 3.06
C THR A 246 -16.83 3.94 3.75
N LYS A 247 -16.87 3.60 5.03
CA LYS A 247 -15.67 3.30 5.82
C LYS A 247 -15.45 1.80 5.82
N TYR A 248 -14.36 1.36 5.23
CA TYR A 248 -13.96 -0.05 5.25
C TYR A 248 -12.96 -0.32 6.37
N ILE A 249 -13.08 -1.48 6.97
CA ILE A 249 -12.11 -2.08 7.89
C ILE A 249 -11.77 -3.45 7.32
N VAL A 250 -10.50 -3.72 7.06
CA VAL A 250 -10.06 -4.99 6.49
C VAL A 250 -9.20 -5.71 7.50
N ALA A 251 -9.50 -6.98 7.77
CA ALA A 251 -8.61 -7.83 8.53
C ALA A 251 -8.09 -8.95 7.62
N ALA A 252 -6.78 -9.08 7.56
CA ALA A 252 -6.09 -10.09 6.76
C ALA A 252 -4.68 -10.34 7.29
N ASP A 253 -4.09 -11.48 6.93
CA ASP A 253 -2.64 -11.68 7.08
C ASP A 253 -1.92 -10.89 5.98
N PRO A 254 -1.04 -9.94 6.32
CA PRO A 254 -0.27 -9.18 5.33
C PRO A 254 0.55 -10.06 4.38
N ALA A 255 1.00 -11.23 4.85
CA ALA A 255 1.78 -12.17 4.05
C ALA A 255 0.95 -12.85 2.95
N GLU A 256 -0.38 -12.92 3.11
CA GLU A 256 -1.31 -13.47 2.11
C GLU A 256 -1.77 -12.45 1.08
N LEU A 257 -1.50 -11.15 1.32
CA LEU A 257 -1.71 -10.08 0.36
C LEU A 257 -0.50 -9.97 -0.57
N VAL A 258 -0.71 -10.02 -1.87
CA VAL A 258 0.36 -10.03 -2.87
C VAL A 258 0.33 -8.75 -3.69
N TYR A 259 1.46 -8.08 -3.73
CA TYR A 259 1.72 -6.96 -4.63
C TYR A 259 2.62 -7.42 -5.78
N GLY A 260 2.12 -7.34 -7.01
CA GLY A 260 2.83 -7.73 -8.22
C GLY A 260 3.40 -6.53 -8.96
N CYS A 261 4.66 -6.63 -9.37
CA CYS A 261 5.33 -5.59 -10.15
C CYS A 261 6.40 -6.19 -11.08
N ASP A 262 6.84 -5.44 -12.08
CA ASP A 262 7.93 -5.83 -12.98
C ASP A 262 9.17 -4.96 -12.72
N LEU A 263 9.83 -5.15 -11.57
CA LEU A 263 11.02 -4.37 -11.22
C LEU A 263 12.21 -4.58 -12.16
N GLU A 264 12.29 -5.72 -12.85
CA GLU A 264 13.43 -6.02 -13.71
C GLU A 264 13.44 -5.20 -15.00
N ASN A 265 12.25 -4.97 -15.60
CA ASN A 265 12.13 -4.17 -16.81
C ASN A 265 11.89 -2.68 -16.52
N ASP A 266 11.22 -2.37 -15.41
CA ASP A 266 10.86 -1.00 -15.06
C ASP A 266 12.09 -0.13 -14.70
N LYS A 267 13.23 -0.74 -14.36
CA LYS A 267 14.48 -0.05 -14.03
C LYS A 267 14.99 0.89 -15.15
N GLU A 268 14.67 0.62 -16.39
CA GLU A 268 15.09 1.44 -17.53
C GLU A 268 14.11 2.59 -17.83
N GLU A 269 12.91 2.58 -17.23
CA GLU A 269 11.83 3.50 -17.59
C GLU A 269 11.74 4.77 -16.73
N ALA A 270 12.59 4.93 -15.71
CA ALA A 270 12.71 6.19 -15.00
C ALA A 270 13.80 7.06 -15.65
N LYS A 271 13.39 8.21 -16.18
CA LYS A 271 14.29 9.17 -16.84
C LYS A 271 13.95 10.58 -16.41
N VAL A 272 15.00 11.33 -16.10
CA VAL A 272 14.93 12.78 -15.91
C VAL A 272 15.94 13.39 -16.86
N TRP A 273 15.49 14.36 -17.69
CA TRP A 273 16.37 15.00 -18.67
C TRP A 273 15.90 16.41 -18.96
N PHE A 274 16.82 17.24 -19.40
CA PHE A 274 16.52 18.51 -19.98
C PHE A 274 16.22 18.32 -21.48
N SER A 275 15.13 18.93 -21.97
CA SER A 275 14.73 18.93 -23.38
C SER A 275 15.10 20.27 -23.98
N ASP A 276 16.13 20.29 -24.84
CA ASP A 276 16.57 21.50 -25.54
C ASP A 276 15.52 22.03 -26.51
N ASP A 277 14.66 21.15 -27.06
CA ASP A 277 13.61 21.54 -28.00
C ASP A 277 12.47 22.35 -27.33
N ASP A 278 12.15 22.00 -26.08
CA ASP A 278 11.03 22.62 -25.35
C ASP A 278 11.51 23.57 -24.25
N ASP A 279 12.80 23.61 -23.97
CA ASP A 279 13.43 24.35 -22.86
C ASP A 279 12.82 23.97 -21.49
N LEU A 280 12.59 22.66 -21.27
CA LEU A 280 11.96 22.13 -20.08
C LEU A 280 12.74 20.94 -19.48
N TYR A 281 12.79 20.87 -18.15
CA TYR A 281 13.10 19.62 -17.46
C TYR A 281 11.92 18.66 -17.57
N LYS A 282 12.16 17.43 -17.97
CA LYS A 282 11.16 16.37 -18.15
C LYS A 282 11.48 15.18 -17.29
N THR A 283 10.47 14.65 -16.65
CA THR A 283 10.54 13.37 -15.91
C THR A 283 9.53 12.41 -16.49
N LYS A 284 9.98 11.20 -16.78
CA LYS A 284 9.15 10.07 -17.16
C LYS A 284 9.46 8.92 -16.21
N ILE A 285 8.42 8.40 -15.56
CA ILE A 285 8.48 7.19 -14.74
C ILE A 285 7.34 6.29 -15.20
N SER A 286 7.64 5.03 -15.54
CA SER A 286 6.62 4.03 -15.88
C SER A 286 6.93 2.70 -15.19
N TRP A 287 5.88 2.01 -14.76
CA TRP A 287 5.97 0.70 -14.10
C TRP A 287 4.67 -0.07 -14.26
N ASN A 288 4.73 -1.37 -13.98
CA ASN A 288 3.56 -2.22 -13.90
C ASN A 288 3.26 -2.54 -12.44
N ALA A 289 1.99 -2.44 -12.05
CA ALA A 289 1.55 -2.76 -10.70
C ALA A 289 0.20 -3.45 -10.70
N GLY A 290 0.00 -4.35 -9.74
CA GLY A 290 -1.26 -5.02 -9.51
C GLY A 290 -1.29 -5.62 -8.11
N VAL A 291 -2.48 -5.94 -7.61
CA VAL A 291 -2.66 -6.57 -6.30
C VAL A 291 -3.56 -7.78 -6.40
N GLN A 292 -3.34 -8.74 -5.51
CA GLN A 292 -4.19 -9.90 -5.34
C GLN A 292 -4.01 -10.44 -3.91
N TYR A 293 -4.86 -11.32 -3.47
CA TYR A 293 -4.71 -12.06 -2.22
C TYR A 293 -4.81 -13.56 -2.49
N MET A 294 -4.22 -14.37 -1.59
CA MET A 294 -4.16 -15.81 -1.76
C MET A 294 -5.48 -16.48 -1.37
N PHE A 295 -5.97 -16.22 -0.16
CA PHE A 295 -7.12 -16.89 0.44
C PHE A 295 -8.23 -15.88 0.75
N GLY A 296 -9.41 -16.04 0.14
CA GLY A 296 -10.56 -15.16 0.41
C GLY A 296 -11.22 -15.45 1.74
N ASP A 297 -11.32 -16.73 2.13
CA ASP A 297 -11.92 -17.21 3.37
C ASP A 297 -11.17 -16.79 4.65
N ARG A 298 -9.98 -16.21 4.50
CA ARG A 298 -9.14 -15.67 5.59
C ARG A 298 -9.20 -14.15 5.70
N ILE A 299 -9.90 -13.50 4.78
CA ILE A 299 -10.07 -12.04 4.78
C ILE A 299 -11.42 -11.69 5.36
N VAL A 300 -11.45 -10.72 6.25
CA VAL A 300 -12.68 -10.11 6.77
C VAL A 300 -12.81 -8.70 6.24
N LEU A 301 -13.87 -8.42 5.52
CA LEU A 301 -14.21 -7.10 5.01
C LEU A 301 -15.36 -6.51 5.85
N GLY A 302 -15.03 -5.55 6.70
CA GLY A 302 -16.01 -4.78 7.46
C GLY A 302 -16.39 -3.48 6.74
N ALA A 303 -17.70 -3.16 6.67
CA ALA A 303 -18.15 -1.86 6.19
C ALA A 303 -19.32 -1.33 7.01
N TYR A 304 -19.40 0.00 7.12
CA TYR A 304 -20.48 0.70 7.81
C TYR A 304 -21.79 0.78 7.00
N THR A 305 -21.89 0.00 5.93
CA THR A 305 -23.07 -0.13 5.07
C THR A 305 -23.24 -1.61 4.70
N THR A 306 -24.42 -1.95 4.16
CA THR A 306 -24.66 -3.31 3.63
C THR A 306 -23.71 -3.56 2.45
N LEU A 307 -22.90 -4.62 2.52
CA LEU A 307 -21.83 -4.93 1.56
C LEU A 307 -22.35 -5.58 0.26
N LYS A 308 -23.49 -6.30 0.30
CA LYS A 308 -24.10 -6.99 -0.85
C LYS A 308 -25.61 -6.88 -0.84
#